data_c5e18601a3489767fb9d3ada16a68050
#
_entry.id   c5e18601a3489767fb9d3ada16a68050
#
_cell.length_a   1.000
_cell.length_b   1.000
_cell.length_c   1.000
_cell.angle_alpha   90.00
_cell.angle_beta   90.00
_cell.angle_gamma   90.00
#
_symmetry.space_group_name_H-M   'P 1'
#
loop_
_entity.id
_entity.type
_entity.pdbx_description
1 polymer ?
#
loop_
_entity_poly.entity_id
_entity_poly.type
_entity_poly.pdbx_seq_one_letter_code
_entity_poly.pdbx_strand_id
1 'polypeptide(L)'
;MYYVTKRLEISGSHRLELSYKSKCSNLHGHNWIITVHCKSDTLNPDGMVTDFTHIKEKISGLLDHANFNDVLPFNPTAENIARWVCDQVENCWRVDVQESEGNIASYQID
;
A
#
# COMPACT_ATOMS: atom_id res chain seq x y z
N MET A 1 -7.75 -17.33 -15.57
CA MET A 1 -7.23 -16.21 -14.77
C MET A 1 -7.47 -16.47 -13.30
N TYR A 2 -6.43 -16.36 -12.49
CA TYR A 2 -6.49 -16.49 -11.02
C TYR A 2 -6.34 -15.13 -10.37
N TYR A 3 -7.09 -14.87 -9.31
CA TYR A 3 -7.05 -13.63 -8.55
C TYR A 3 -6.80 -13.94 -7.09
N VAL A 4 -5.90 -13.17 -6.46
CA VAL A 4 -5.70 -13.22 -5.01
C VAL A 4 -5.76 -11.81 -4.45
N THR A 5 -6.23 -11.69 -3.22
CA THR A 5 -6.35 -10.41 -2.54
C THR A 5 -5.82 -10.54 -1.12
N LYS A 6 -4.95 -9.60 -0.72
CA LYS A 6 -4.39 -9.52 0.62
C LYS A 6 -4.75 -8.18 1.23
N ARG A 7 -5.41 -8.20 2.39
CA ARG A 7 -5.74 -7.02 3.18
C ARG A 7 -4.75 -6.90 4.34
N LEU A 8 -4.12 -5.74 4.47
CA LEU A 8 -3.16 -5.43 5.52
C LEU A 8 -3.68 -4.25 6.35
N GLU A 9 -3.54 -4.34 7.68
CA GLU A 9 -3.73 -3.21 8.58
C GLU A 9 -2.37 -2.73 9.04
N ILE A 10 -2.11 -1.43 8.88
CA ILE A 10 -0.82 -0.82 9.16
C ILE A 10 -1.03 0.40 10.02
N SER A 11 -0.33 0.44 11.15
CA SER A 11 -0.26 1.62 12.00
C SER A 11 0.94 2.45 11.54
N GLY A 12 0.70 3.65 11.05
CA GLY A 12 1.79 4.46 10.53
C GLY A 12 1.49 5.94 10.57
N SER A 13 2.54 6.73 10.63
CA SER A 13 2.47 8.18 10.62
C SER A 13 3.01 8.76 9.32
N HIS A 14 2.54 9.94 8.98
CA HIS A 14 3.05 10.72 7.87
C HIS A 14 2.79 12.20 8.08
N ARG A 15 3.52 13.02 7.33
CA ARG A 15 3.21 14.42 7.07
C ARG A 15 3.22 14.64 5.57
N LEU A 16 2.38 15.53 5.09
CA LEU A 16 2.30 15.85 3.67
C LEU A 16 3.06 17.14 3.38
N GLU A 17 3.82 17.14 2.28
CA GLU A 17 4.42 18.33 1.71
C GLU A 17 3.43 18.91 0.71
N LEU A 18 2.85 20.07 1.06
CA LEU A 18 1.76 20.68 0.30
C LEU A 18 2.13 22.09 -0.14
N SER A 19 1.61 22.50 -1.29
CA SER A 19 1.78 23.85 -1.83
C SER A 19 0.86 24.89 -1.15
N TYR A 20 0.01 24.45 -0.25
CA TYR A 20 -0.94 25.28 0.49
C TYR A 20 -0.89 24.94 1.97
N LYS A 21 -1.42 25.83 2.82
CA LYS A 21 -1.45 25.63 4.27
C LYS A 21 -2.51 24.63 4.66
N SER A 22 -2.11 23.58 5.39
CA SER A 22 -3.00 22.52 5.87
C SER A 22 -2.46 21.91 7.16
N LYS A 23 -3.35 21.44 8.03
CA LYS A 23 -2.98 20.64 9.20
C LYS A 23 -2.32 19.30 8.80
N CYS A 24 -2.56 18.83 7.58
CA CYS A 24 -1.93 17.61 7.06
C CYS A 24 -0.42 17.75 6.86
N SER A 25 0.12 18.97 6.89
CA SER A 25 1.56 19.22 6.88
C SER A 25 2.21 18.93 8.24
N ASN A 26 1.42 18.72 9.28
CA ASN A 26 1.92 18.28 10.58
C ASN A 26 1.95 16.76 10.64
N LEU A 27 2.94 16.20 11.35
CA LEU A 27 3.03 14.76 11.53
C LEU A 27 1.80 14.24 12.28
N HIS A 28 1.15 13.21 11.72
CA HIS A 28 -0.02 12.58 12.31
C HIS A 28 -0.06 11.11 11.92
N GLY A 29 -0.83 10.31 12.65
CA GLY A 29 -0.92 8.88 12.44
C GLY A 29 -2.30 8.42 12.03
N HIS A 30 -2.32 7.28 11.35
CA HIS A 30 -3.53 6.58 10.94
C HIS A 30 -3.38 5.08 11.12
N ASN A 31 -4.51 4.39 11.16
CA ASN A 31 -4.56 2.94 10.98
C ASN A 31 -4.96 2.69 9.52
N TRP A 32 -3.95 2.45 8.71
CA TRP A 32 -4.11 2.28 7.26
C TRP A 32 -4.64 0.89 6.94
N ILE A 33 -5.53 0.80 5.97
CA ILE A 33 -5.95 -0.47 5.40
C ILE A 33 -5.47 -0.50 3.96
N ILE A 34 -4.57 -1.43 3.66
CA ILE A 34 -4.00 -1.60 2.32
C ILE A 34 -4.48 -2.93 1.77
N THR A 35 -5.18 -2.88 0.65
CA THR A 35 -5.69 -4.08 -0.04
C THR A 35 -4.95 -4.26 -1.35
N VAL A 36 -4.22 -5.37 -1.44
CA VAL A 36 -3.37 -5.70 -2.59
C VAL A 36 -4.06 -6.75 -3.43
N HIS A 37 -4.26 -6.45 -4.72
CA HIS A 37 -4.91 -7.34 -5.69
C HIS A 37 -3.89 -7.83 -6.70
N CYS A 38 -3.72 -9.15 -6.79
CA CYS A 38 -2.82 -9.79 -7.76
C CYS A 38 -3.62 -10.71 -8.67
N LYS A 39 -3.13 -10.89 -9.90
CA LYS A 39 -3.73 -11.83 -10.86
C LYS A 39 -2.67 -12.45 -11.75
N SER A 40 -2.96 -13.65 -12.26
CA SER A 40 -2.13 -14.34 -13.23
C SER A 40 -2.95 -15.39 -13.97
N ASP A 41 -2.63 -15.60 -15.24
CA ASP A 41 -3.21 -16.70 -16.03
C ASP A 41 -2.71 -18.07 -15.55
N THR A 42 -1.54 -18.11 -14.95
CA THR A 42 -0.87 -19.34 -14.52
C THR A 42 -0.45 -19.26 -13.07
N LEU A 43 -0.22 -20.41 -12.47
CA LEU A 43 0.30 -20.53 -11.12
C LEU A 43 1.79 -20.87 -11.16
N ASN A 44 2.53 -20.46 -10.14
CA ASN A 44 3.93 -20.85 -9.98
C ASN A 44 4.02 -22.35 -9.60
N PRO A 45 5.24 -22.94 -9.50
CA PRO A 45 5.39 -24.36 -9.15
C PRO A 45 4.76 -24.76 -7.83
N ASP A 46 4.55 -23.83 -6.91
CA ASP A 46 3.91 -24.08 -5.62
C ASP A 46 2.38 -23.92 -5.67
N GLY A 47 1.83 -23.60 -6.84
CA GLY A 47 0.39 -23.44 -7.02
C GLY A 47 -0.15 -22.06 -6.59
N MET A 48 0.67 -21.01 -6.66
CA MET A 48 0.31 -19.67 -6.19
C MET A 48 0.42 -18.64 -7.30
N VAL A 49 -0.43 -17.63 -7.27
CA VAL A 49 -0.25 -16.37 -8.01
C VAL A 49 0.86 -15.55 -7.34
N THR A 50 0.74 -15.37 -6.04
CA THR A 50 1.68 -14.65 -5.19
C THR A 50 1.47 -15.16 -3.76
N ASP A 51 2.53 -15.33 -2.99
CA ASP A 51 2.44 -15.78 -1.61
C ASP A 51 1.94 -14.65 -0.70
N PHE A 52 0.84 -14.90 0.01
CA PHE A 52 0.26 -13.92 0.94
C PHE A 52 1.25 -13.48 2.02
N THR A 53 2.09 -14.40 2.50
CA THR A 53 3.11 -14.10 3.52
C THR A 53 4.17 -13.16 2.97
N HIS A 54 4.59 -13.33 1.72
CA HIS A 54 5.57 -12.44 1.09
C HIS A 54 5.01 -11.04 0.91
N ILE A 55 3.73 -10.90 0.56
CA ILE A 55 3.07 -9.58 0.49
C ILE A 55 3.14 -8.89 1.86
N LYS A 56 2.75 -9.60 2.91
CA LYS A 56 2.76 -9.08 4.27
C LYS A 56 4.16 -8.65 4.71
N GLU A 57 5.15 -9.52 4.54
CA GLU A 57 6.53 -9.23 4.93
C GLU A 57 7.08 -8.01 4.20
N LYS A 58 6.83 -7.92 2.91
CA LYS A 58 7.37 -6.85 2.06
C LYS A 58 6.76 -5.48 2.39
N ILE A 59 5.47 -5.43 2.65
CA ILE A 59 4.75 -4.18 2.88
C ILE A 59 4.69 -3.84 4.36
N SER A 60 4.17 -4.73 5.20
CA SER A 60 4.07 -4.49 6.64
C SER A 60 5.44 -4.40 7.31
N GLY A 61 6.42 -5.16 6.82
CA GLY A 61 7.78 -5.13 7.35
C GLY A 61 8.45 -3.76 7.23
N LEU A 62 8.09 -2.97 6.21
CA LEU A 62 8.61 -1.62 6.03
C LEU A 62 7.72 -0.54 6.66
N LEU A 63 6.41 -0.68 6.52
CA LEU A 63 5.47 0.41 6.82
C LEU A 63 4.86 0.34 8.22
N ASP A 64 4.67 -0.87 8.78
CA ASP A 64 3.98 -1.01 10.07
C ASP A 64 4.82 -0.41 11.20
N HIS A 65 4.19 0.41 12.03
CA HIS A 65 4.83 1.16 13.11
C HIS A 65 5.93 2.13 12.63
N ALA A 66 5.87 2.60 11.38
CA ALA A 66 6.86 3.50 10.80
C ALA A 66 6.31 4.92 10.64
N ASN A 67 7.23 5.88 10.56
CA ASN A 67 6.98 7.19 9.97
C ASN A 67 7.27 7.08 8.46
N PHE A 68 6.24 7.21 7.64
CA PHE A 68 6.35 6.99 6.20
C PHE A 68 7.32 7.97 5.53
N ASN A 69 7.46 9.17 6.06
CA ASN A 69 8.43 10.14 5.54
C ASN A 69 9.88 9.67 5.69
N ASP A 70 10.15 8.82 6.68
CA ASP A 70 11.50 8.28 6.92
C ASP A 70 11.83 7.10 5.98
N VAL A 71 10.83 6.34 5.56
CA VAL A 71 11.04 5.09 4.83
C VAL A 71 10.65 5.15 3.35
N LEU A 72 9.90 6.17 2.93
CA LEU A 72 9.47 6.35 1.55
C LEU A 72 10.13 7.61 0.96
N PRO A 73 10.65 7.53 -0.28
CA PRO A 73 11.39 8.64 -0.89
C PRO A 73 10.50 9.65 -1.64
N PHE A 74 9.24 9.75 -1.28
CA PHE A 74 8.27 10.63 -1.94
C PHE A 74 7.27 11.18 -0.91
N ASN A 75 6.46 12.15 -1.34
CA ASN A 75 5.37 12.68 -0.52
C ASN A 75 4.34 11.56 -0.25
N PRO A 76 4.18 11.11 1.00
CA PRO A 76 3.43 9.89 1.29
C PRO A 76 1.91 10.11 1.34
N THR A 77 1.34 10.53 0.23
CA THR A 77 -0.10 10.54 0.00
C THR A 77 -0.62 9.12 -0.16
N ALA A 78 -1.91 8.90 0.08
CA ALA A 78 -2.53 7.60 -0.13
C ALA A 78 -2.34 7.12 -1.58
N GLU A 79 -2.43 8.03 -2.56
CA GLU A 79 -2.24 7.76 -3.98
C GLU A 79 -0.82 7.25 -4.27
N ASN A 80 0.18 7.97 -3.79
CA ASN A 80 1.59 7.59 -3.99
C ASN A 80 1.94 6.28 -3.28
N ILE A 81 1.38 6.06 -2.10
CA ILE A 81 1.55 4.79 -1.38
C ILE A 81 0.92 3.64 -2.16
N ALA A 82 -0.28 3.83 -2.71
CA ALA A 82 -0.95 2.80 -3.50
C ALA A 82 -0.11 2.36 -4.70
N ARG A 83 0.44 3.32 -5.44
CA ARG A 83 1.33 3.03 -6.58
C ARG A 83 2.61 2.32 -6.14
N TRP A 84 3.25 2.82 -5.10
CA TRP A 84 4.48 2.22 -4.58
C TRP A 84 4.26 0.76 -4.17
N VAL A 85 3.17 0.48 -3.44
CA VAL A 85 2.84 -0.89 -3.01
C VAL A 85 2.63 -1.79 -4.24
N CYS A 86 1.89 -1.32 -5.23
CA CYS A 86 1.65 -2.08 -6.46
C CYS A 86 2.97 -2.42 -7.17
N ASP A 87 3.92 -1.49 -7.20
CA ASP A 87 5.23 -1.68 -7.83
C ASP A 87 6.11 -2.68 -7.07
N GLN A 88 5.85 -2.93 -5.78
CA GLN A 88 6.64 -3.84 -4.95
C GLN A 88 6.21 -5.29 -5.05
N VAL A 89 4.97 -5.56 -5.46
CA VAL A 89 4.38 -6.90 -5.36
C VAL A 89 4.24 -7.53 -6.74
N GLU A 90 4.78 -8.74 -6.88
CA GLU A 90 4.70 -9.51 -8.12
C GLU A 90 3.24 -9.81 -8.46
N ASN A 91 2.89 -9.66 -9.74
CA ASN A 91 1.54 -9.88 -10.27
C ASN A 91 0.46 -8.95 -9.73
N CYS A 92 0.84 -7.91 -8.99
CA CYS A 92 -0.11 -6.91 -8.53
C CYS A 92 -0.60 -6.06 -9.69
N TRP A 93 -1.92 -5.86 -9.75
CA TRP A 93 -2.54 -5.03 -10.78
C TRP A 93 -3.36 -3.88 -10.19
N ARG A 94 -3.66 -3.93 -8.89
CA ARG A 94 -4.44 -2.90 -8.19
C ARG A 94 -4.11 -2.88 -6.72
N VAL A 95 -4.07 -1.68 -6.14
CA VAL A 95 -3.94 -1.48 -4.69
C VAL A 95 -4.92 -0.41 -4.26
N ASP A 96 -5.67 -0.69 -3.20
CA ASP A 96 -6.52 0.28 -2.51
C ASP A 96 -5.87 0.65 -1.19
N VAL A 97 -5.74 1.94 -0.93
CA VAL A 97 -5.18 2.45 0.33
C VAL A 97 -6.23 3.30 1.01
N GLN A 98 -6.72 2.83 2.15
CA GLN A 98 -7.58 3.59 3.04
C GLN A 98 -6.71 4.25 4.10
N GLU A 99 -6.62 5.57 4.04
CA GLU A 99 -5.91 6.36 5.05
C GLU A 99 -6.69 6.40 6.36
N SER A 100 -7.99 6.67 6.25
CA SER A 100 -8.95 6.75 7.34
C SER A 100 -10.33 6.40 6.81
N GLU A 101 -11.30 6.19 7.68
CA GLU A 101 -12.66 5.84 7.24
C GLU A 101 -13.18 6.86 6.23
N GLY A 102 -13.62 6.37 5.08
CA GLY A 102 -14.17 7.18 4.00
C GLY A 102 -13.14 7.84 3.09
N ASN A 103 -11.85 7.70 3.36
CA ASN A 103 -10.78 8.31 2.56
C ASN A 103 -9.91 7.22 1.94
N ILE A 104 -10.20 6.86 0.69
CA ILE A 104 -9.58 5.73 0.00
C ILE A 104 -9.04 6.23 -1.34
N ALA A 105 -7.78 5.87 -1.62
CA ALA A 105 -7.18 6.04 -2.93
C ALA A 105 -6.87 4.68 -3.53
N SER A 106 -6.94 4.59 -4.85
CA SER A 106 -6.63 3.35 -5.56
C SER A 106 -5.68 3.64 -6.71
N TYR A 107 -4.78 2.70 -6.95
CA TYR A 107 -3.93 2.67 -8.13
C TYR A 107 -4.14 1.36 -8.87
N GLN A 108 -4.34 1.44 -10.17
CA GLN A 108 -4.59 0.28 -11.02
C GLN A 108 -3.76 0.36 -12.29
N ILE A 109 -3.16 -0.76 -12.65
CA ILE A 109 -2.48 -0.93 -13.94
C ILE A 109 -3.53 -1.35 -14.97
N ASP A 110 -3.64 -0.61 -16.04
CA ASP A 110 -4.57 -0.92 -17.13
C ASP A 110 -3.97 -1.90 -18.14
#